data_9d651858032dc86dd797016255556bd1
#
_entry.id   9d651858032dc86dd797016255556bd1
#
_cell.length_a   1.000
_cell.length_b   1.000
_cell.length_c   1.000
_cell.angle_alpha   90.00
_cell.angle_beta   90.00
_cell.angle_gamma   90.00
#
_symmetry.space_group_name_H-M   'P 1'
#
loop_
_entity.id
_entity.type
_entity.pdbx_description
1 polymer ?
#
loop_
_entity_poly.entity_id
_entity_poly.type
_entity_poly.pdbx_seq_one_letter_code
_entity_poly.pdbx_strand_id
1 'polypeptide(L)'
;MKKRAVLALAALLLLAAGCGGQREEGRAADSDGALNTLYAGMERSCGGGEDYMTDVGGELLEEYYPGLSEVPAKQLVVKVPAMSSDVNEIVLMQCETEEDAEHAAAILQARVDAQVEGGAWYPETQAAWEKAQVLRRGAYAALIASGEFQESLEEQFNQQFS
;
A
#
# COMPACT_ATOMS: atom_id res chain seq x y z
N MET A 1 75.12 29.78 20.50
CA MET A 1 74.62 29.67 19.15
C MET A 1 73.30 28.92 19.19
N LYS A 2 72.24 29.55 18.77
CA LYS A 2 70.85 29.35 19.17
C LYS A 2 70.14 28.30 18.32
N LYS A 3 69.66 27.23 18.93
CA LYS A 3 68.78 26.25 18.25
C LYS A 3 67.31 26.63 18.54
N ARG A 4 66.58 26.95 17.55
CA ARG A 4 65.15 27.22 17.62
C ARG A 4 64.40 25.93 17.35
N ALA A 5 63.69 25.48 18.38
CA ALA A 5 62.73 24.37 18.26
C ALA A 5 61.40 24.94 17.72
N VAL A 6 60.89 24.38 16.62
CA VAL A 6 59.58 24.65 16.09
C VAL A 6 58.66 23.56 16.57
N LEU A 7 57.71 23.93 17.41
CA LEU A 7 56.60 23.06 17.80
C LEU A 7 55.56 23.08 16.67
N ALA A 8 55.34 21.95 16.03
CA ALA A 8 54.23 21.73 15.13
C ALA A 8 53.01 21.24 15.95
N LEU A 9 52.01 22.08 16.06
CA LEU A 9 50.73 21.77 16.69
C LEU A 9 49.85 21.06 15.67
N ALA A 10 49.69 19.75 15.76
CA ALA A 10 48.76 18.97 14.97
C ALA A 10 47.35 19.10 15.56
N ALA A 11 46.51 19.91 14.90
CA ALA A 11 45.10 19.98 15.21
C ALA A 11 44.41 18.75 14.65
N LEU A 12 44.00 17.83 15.53
CA LEU A 12 43.20 16.65 15.20
C LEU A 12 41.73 17.07 15.07
N LEU A 13 41.24 17.29 13.85
CA LEU A 13 39.84 17.49 13.55
C LEU A 13 39.12 16.14 13.62
N LEU A 14 38.42 15.89 14.69
CA LEU A 14 37.45 14.82 14.83
C LEU A 14 36.19 15.20 14.00
N LEU A 15 36.10 14.69 12.79
CA LEU A 15 34.88 14.65 12.02
C LEU A 15 33.96 13.60 12.65
N ALA A 16 33.03 14.07 13.48
CA ALA A 16 31.89 13.27 13.89
C ALA A 16 31.00 13.07 12.65
N ALA A 17 31.20 11.95 11.95
CA ALA A 17 30.22 11.46 10.99
C ALA A 17 28.98 11.06 11.76
N GLY A 18 28.02 11.98 11.87
CA GLY A 18 26.67 11.68 12.28
C GLY A 18 26.04 10.78 11.21
N CYS A 19 26.06 9.47 11.44
CA CYS A 19 25.12 8.57 10.77
C CYS A 19 23.72 8.92 11.26
N GLY A 20 23.09 9.89 10.59
CA GLY A 20 21.65 10.01 10.59
C GLY A 20 21.13 8.79 9.84
N GLY A 21 20.72 7.77 10.57
CA GLY A 21 19.98 6.65 9.99
C GLY A 21 18.66 7.23 9.47
N GLN A 22 18.63 7.59 8.20
CA GLN A 22 17.38 7.67 7.46
C GLN A 22 16.85 6.23 7.42
N ARG A 23 15.77 6.00 8.16
CA ARG A 23 14.99 4.78 7.99
C ARG A 23 14.63 4.69 6.52
N GLU A 24 15.10 3.64 5.89
CA GLU A 24 14.70 3.27 4.53
C GLU A 24 13.29 2.64 4.54
N GLU A 25 12.34 3.33 5.17
CA GLU A 25 10.93 2.94 5.13
C GLU A 25 10.44 3.26 3.70
N GLY A 26 10.09 2.24 2.93
CA GLY A 26 9.42 2.38 1.65
C GLY A 26 10.23 2.16 0.37
N ARG A 27 11.53 1.90 0.44
CA ARG A 27 12.38 1.86 -0.76
C ARG A 27 12.06 0.74 -1.75
N ALA A 28 11.47 -0.37 -1.29
CA ALA A 28 11.08 -1.47 -2.17
C ALA A 28 9.77 -1.17 -2.93
N ALA A 29 8.90 -0.33 -2.38
CA ALA A 29 7.62 0.03 -2.99
C ALA A 29 7.71 1.16 -4.04
N ASP A 30 8.80 1.93 -4.06
CA ASP A 30 8.96 3.10 -4.95
C ASP A 30 9.40 2.76 -6.39
N SER A 31 9.67 1.50 -6.71
CA SER A 31 10.02 1.08 -8.07
C SER A 31 8.78 0.97 -8.96
N ASP A 32 8.93 1.33 -10.25
CA ASP A 32 7.87 1.11 -11.23
C ASP A 32 7.41 -0.36 -11.22
N GLY A 33 6.10 -0.59 -11.05
CA GLY A 33 5.51 -1.93 -10.97
C GLY A 33 5.64 -2.63 -9.62
N ALA A 34 6.10 -1.95 -8.56
CA ALA A 34 6.20 -2.54 -7.22
C ALA A 34 4.85 -3.05 -6.69
N LEU A 35 3.77 -2.29 -6.92
CA LEU A 35 2.42 -2.71 -6.50
C LEU A 35 1.92 -3.92 -7.27
N ASN A 36 2.26 -4.05 -8.56
CA ASN A 36 1.96 -5.26 -9.33
C ASN A 36 2.72 -6.47 -8.78
N THR A 37 3.97 -6.29 -8.35
CA THR A 37 4.76 -7.36 -7.72
C THR A 37 4.19 -7.77 -6.37
N LEU A 38 3.77 -6.80 -5.55
CA LEU A 38 3.08 -7.05 -4.28
C LEU A 38 1.77 -7.80 -4.51
N TYR A 39 0.94 -7.31 -5.45
CA TYR A 39 -0.31 -7.96 -5.82
C TYR A 39 -0.09 -9.43 -6.27
N ALA A 40 0.89 -9.67 -7.14
CA ALA A 40 1.20 -11.04 -7.58
C ALA A 40 1.63 -11.96 -6.42
N GLY A 41 2.19 -11.41 -5.34
CA GLY A 41 2.43 -12.12 -4.07
C GLY A 41 1.13 -12.48 -3.37
N MET A 42 0.25 -11.51 -3.21
CA MET A 42 -1.07 -11.65 -2.59
C MET A 42 -1.95 -12.65 -3.34
N GLU A 43 -2.01 -12.55 -4.67
CA GLU A 43 -2.80 -13.46 -5.52
C GLU A 43 -2.39 -14.93 -5.35
N ARG A 44 -1.08 -15.21 -5.30
CA ARG A 44 -0.57 -16.56 -5.03
C ARG A 44 -1.00 -17.11 -3.66
N SER A 45 -1.14 -16.23 -2.68
CA SER A 45 -1.57 -16.62 -1.32
C SER A 45 -3.06 -16.95 -1.27
N CYS A 46 -3.86 -16.38 -2.17
CA CYS A 46 -5.30 -16.65 -2.25
C CYS A 46 -5.65 -17.95 -2.97
N GLY A 47 -4.68 -18.69 -3.54
CA GLY A 47 -4.91 -19.99 -4.19
C GLY A 47 -5.80 -19.93 -5.43
N GLY A 48 -6.09 -18.75 -5.95
CA GLY A 48 -6.89 -18.53 -7.15
C GLY A 48 -6.13 -18.90 -8.41
N GLY A 49 -6.83 -19.44 -9.43
CA GLY A 49 -6.28 -19.63 -10.77
C GLY A 49 -6.13 -18.30 -11.50
N GLU A 50 -5.48 -18.32 -12.68
CA GLU A 50 -5.21 -17.12 -13.49
C GLU A 50 -6.47 -16.26 -13.80
N ASP A 51 -7.66 -16.87 -13.82
CA ASP A 51 -8.94 -16.20 -14.13
C ASP A 51 -9.78 -15.87 -12.87
N TYR A 52 -9.22 -16.03 -11.67
CA TYR A 52 -9.99 -15.81 -10.42
C TYR A 52 -10.21 -14.32 -10.12
N MET A 53 -9.23 -13.47 -10.42
CA MET A 53 -9.29 -12.04 -10.20
C MET A 53 -9.36 -11.27 -11.51
N THR A 54 -10.18 -10.22 -11.53
CA THR A 54 -10.39 -9.35 -12.70
C THR A 54 -9.89 -7.94 -12.40
N ASP A 55 -9.24 -7.31 -13.40
CA ASP A 55 -8.88 -5.90 -13.35
C ASP A 55 -10.11 -5.00 -13.39
N VAL A 56 -10.12 -3.99 -12.52
CA VAL A 56 -11.13 -2.93 -12.54
C VAL A 56 -10.52 -1.63 -13.03
N GLY A 57 -11.10 -1.06 -14.09
CA GLY A 57 -10.66 0.20 -14.68
C GLY A 57 -11.78 0.89 -15.46
N GLY A 58 -11.51 2.10 -15.95
CA GLY A 58 -12.47 2.87 -16.73
C GLY A 58 -13.76 3.17 -15.98
N GLU A 59 -14.92 2.98 -16.64
CA GLU A 59 -16.23 3.27 -16.04
C GLU A 59 -16.52 2.42 -14.80
N LEU A 60 -16.04 1.18 -14.76
CA LEU A 60 -16.26 0.29 -13.63
C LEU A 60 -15.48 0.76 -12.37
N LEU A 61 -14.30 1.39 -12.55
CA LEU A 61 -13.57 2.00 -11.45
C LEU A 61 -14.39 3.13 -10.82
N GLU A 62 -15.00 3.98 -11.61
CA GLU A 62 -15.86 5.08 -11.13
C GLU A 62 -17.15 4.57 -10.48
N GLU A 63 -17.67 3.44 -10.93
CA GLU A 63 -18.85 2.82 -10.31
C GLU A 63 -18.53 2.27 -8.92
N TYR A 64 -17.36 1.65 -8.75
CA TYR A 64 -16.96 1.05 -7.47
C TYR A 64 -16.36 2.07 -6.50
N TYR A 65 -15.58 3.04 -7.04
CA TYR A 65 -14.78 4.01 -6.29
C TYR A 65 -14.92 5.41 -6.88
N PRO A 66 -16.09 6.06 -6.73
CA PRO A 66 -16.32 7.39 -7.31
C PRO A 66 -15.24 8.39 -6.92
N GLY A 67 -14.55 8.94 -7.90
CA GLY A 67 -13.49 9.93 -7.73
C GLY A 67 -12.08 9.36 -7.47
N LEU A 68 -11.90 8.04 -7.38
CA LEU A 68 -10.57 7.47 -7.16
C LEU A 68 -9.62 7.72 -8.33
N SER A 69 -10.12 7.76 -9.56
CA SER A 69 -9.34 8.04 -10.77
C SER A 69 -8.83 9.49 -10.83
N GLU A 70 -9.43 10.40 -10.06
CA GLU A 70 -9.03 11.82 -9.98
C GLU A 70 -7.89 12.04 -8.97
N VAL A 71 -7.64 11.07 -8.08
CA VAL A 71 -6.56 11.18 -7.09
C VAL A 71 -5.20 10.99 -7.78
N PRO A 72 -4.25 11.95 -7.65
CA PRO A 72 -2.94 11.83 -8.26
C PRO A 72 -2.17 10.61 -7.76
N ALA A 73 -1.80 9.72 -8.68
CA ALA A 73 -1.12 8.47 -8.35
C ALA A 73 -0.05 8.06 -9.36
N LYS A 74 1.00 7.44 -8.85
CA LYS A 74 2.08 6.82 -9.63
C LYS A 74 1.72 5.41 -10.08
N GLN A 75 1.02 4.66 -9.20
CA GLN A 75 0.60 3.29 -9.45
C GLN A 75 -0.78 3.06 -8.85
N LEU A 76 -1.62 2.33 -9.57
CA LEU A 76 -2.93 1.88 -9.10
C LEU A 76 -3.16 0.45 -9.58
N VAL A 77 -3.49 -0.43 -8.66
CA VAL A 77 -3.90 -1.82 -8.91
C VAL A 77 -5.26 -2.01 -8.25
N VAL A 78 -6.26 -2.39 -9.02
CA VAL A 78 -7.60 -2.69 -8.52
C VAL A 78 -8.02 -4.04 -9.06
N LYS A 79 -8.27 -4.96 -8.16
CA LYS A 79 -8.64 -6.35 -8.47
C LYS A 79 -9.86 -6.77 -7.66
N VAL A 80 -10.78 -7.41 -8.35
CA VAL A 80 -12.00 -7.99 -7.76
C VAL A 80 -12.17 -9.44 -8.22
N PRO A 81 -12.86 -10.29 -7.45
CA PRO A 81 -13.12 -11.65 -7.89
C PRO A 81 -14.04 -11.66 -9.12
N ALA A 82 -13.78 -12.57 -10.05
CA ALA A 82 -14.62 -12.75 -11.23
C ALA A 82 -16.04 -13.27 -10.87
N MET A 83 -16.19 -13.90 -9.71
CA MET A 83 -17.48 -14.35 -9.19
C MET A 83 -17.97 -13.43 -8.07
N SER A 84 -19.16 -12.89 -8.21
CA SER A 84 -19.78 -11.94 -7.25
C SER A 84 -20.17 -12.56 -5.92
N SER A 85 -20.13 -13.89 -5.79
CA SER A 85 -20.36 -14.60 -4.52
C SER A 85 -19.15 -14.58 -3.59
N ASP A 86 -17.98 -14.27 -4.13
CA ASP A 86 -16.73 -14.26 -3.37
C ASP A 86 -16.38 -12.84 -2.94
N VAL A 87 -15.70 -12.70 -1.81
CA VAL A 87 -15.10 -11.45 -1.39
C VAL A 87 -13.59 -11.60 -1.36
N ASN A 88 -12.93 -10.99 -2.32
CA ASN A 88 -11.48 -10.88 -2.40
C ASN A 88 -11.11 -9.62 -3.21
N GLU A 89 -11.55 -8.45 -2.72
CA GLU A 89 -11.32 -7.16 -3.37
C GLU A 89 -10.03 -6.55 -2.84
N ILE A 90 -9.09 -6.25 -3.73
CA ILE A 90 -7.77 -5.71 -3.40
C ILE A 90 -7.54 -4.44 -4.22
N VAL A 91 -7.34 -3.32 -3.53
CA VAL A 91 -6.88 -2.06 -4.11
C VAL A 91 -5.53 -1.71 -3.50
N LEU A 92 -4.55 -1.44 -4.35
CA LEU A 92 -3.24 -0.95 -3.95
C LEU A 92 -2.94 0.33 -4.73
N MET A 93 -2.63 1.41 -4.05
CA MET A 93 -2.40 2.70 -4.67
C MET A 93 -1.14 3.36 -4.10
N GLN A 94 -0.25 3.81 -4.98
CA GLN A 94 0.85 4.71 -4.66
C GLN A 94 0.46 6.10 -5.16
N CYS A 95 0.11 6.98 -4.25
CA CYS A 95 -0.24 8.36 -4.55
C CYS A 95 1.00 9.24 -4.74
N GLU A 96 0.82 10.46 -5.24
CA GLU A 96 1.91 11.43 -5.36
C GLU A 96 2.35 11.96 -3.98
N THR A 97 1.40 12.16 -3.06
CA THR A 97 1.62 12.70 -1.73
C THR A 97 0.90 11.89 -0.64
N GLU A 98 1.25 12.12 0.61
CA GLU A 98 0.51 11.55 1.76
C GLU A 98 -0.91 12.11 1.88
N GLU A 99 -1.15 13.35 1.46
CA GLU A 99 -2.47 13.98 1.43
C GLU A 99 -3.37 13.29 0.39
N ASP A 100 -2.82 12.99 -0.79
CA ASP A 100 -3.52 12.20 -1.81
C ASP A 100 -3.87 10.80 -1.30
N ALA A 101 -2.96 10.15 -0.55
CA ALA A 101 -3.21 8.84 0.04
C ALA A 101 -4.29 8.88 1.14
N GLU A 102 -4.41 10.00 1.86
CA GLU A 102 -5.51 10.22 2.81
C GLU A 102 -6.84 10.36 2.07
N HIS A 103 -6.86 11.11 0.98
CA HIS A 103 -8.05 11.25 0.14
C HIS A 103 -8.45 9.89 -0.49
N ALA A 104 -7.50 9.15 -1.06
CA ALA A 104 -7.74 7.81 -1.57
C ALA A 104 -8.33 6.90 -0.49
N ALA A 105 -7.75 6.90 0.71
CA ALA A 105 -8.23 6.07 1.82
C ALA A 105 -9.68 6.39 2.20
N ALA A 106 -10.09 7.66 2.15
CA ALA A 106 -11.48 8.05 2.41
C ALA A 106 -12.44 7.50 1.35
N ILE A 107 -12.05 7.49 0.06
CA ILE A 107 -12.84 6.90 -1.02
C ILE A 107 -12.92 5.36 -0.84
N LEU A 108 -11.82 4.72 -0.50
CA LEU A 108 -11.78 3.28 -0.24
C LEU A 108 -12.64 2.90 0.97
N GLN A 109 -12.66 3.72 2.02
CA GLN A 109 -13.51 3.51 3.19
C GLN A 109 -15.00 3.63 2.83
N ALA A 110 -15.37 4.60 2.00
CA ALA A 110 -16.75 4.73 1.52
C ALA A 110 -17.23 3.48 0.77
N ARG A 111 -16.35 2.79 0.04
CA ARG A 111 -16.63 1.49 -0.58
C ARG A 111 -16.94 0.42 0.47
N VAL A 112 -16.12 0.31 1.51
CA VAL A 112 -16.35 -0.64 2.62
C VAL A 112 -17.69 -0.37 3.27
N ASP A 113 -17.96 0.89 3.63
CA ASP A 113 -19.18 1.30 4.30
C ASP A 113 -20.42 0.97 3.46
N ALA A 114 -20.39 1.24 2.15
CA ALA A 114 -21.48 0.91 1.24
C ALA A 114 -21.75 -0.60 1.16
N GLN A 115 -20.73 -1.44 1.22
CA GLN A 115 -20.89 -2.89 1.22
C GLN A 115 -21.46 -3.40 2.55
N VAL A 116 -21.01 -2.88 3.68
CA VAL A 116 -21.53 -3.22 5.01
C VAL A 116 -22.96 -2.73 5.19
N GLU A 117 -23.32 -1.55 4.69
CA GLU A 117 -24.65 -0.95 4.82
C GLU A 117 -25.73 -1.61 3.94
N GLY A 118 -25.38 -2.56 3.08
CA GLY A 118 -26.36 -3.30 2.30
C GLY A 118 -25.97 -3.66 0.87
N GLY A 119 -24.72 -3.35 0.45
CA GLY A 119 -24.18 -3.79 -0.82
C GLY A 119 -23.91 -5.30 -0.86
N ALA A 120 -23.52 -5.86 0.27
CA ALA A 120 -23.31 -7.30 0.41
C ALA A 120 -24.62 -8.01 0.77
N TRP A 121 -25.09 -8.92 -0.09
CA TRP A 121 -26.40 -9.58 0.05
C TRP A 121 -26.38 -10.86 0.87
N TYR A 122 -25.26 -11.56 0.92
CA TYR A 122 -25.14 -12.84 1.60
C TYR A 122 -24.44 -12.64 2.97
N PRO A 123 -24.86 -13.36 4.02
CA PRO A 123 -24.25 -13.23 5.35
C PRO A 123 -22.73 -13.44 5.35
N GLU A 124 -22.22 -14.36 4.52
CA GLU A 124 -20.80 -14.65 4.40
C GLU A 124 -20.02 -13.49 3.77
N THR A 125 -20.60 -12.86 2.74
CA THR A 125 -19.99 -11.69 2.08
C THR A 125 -20.07 -10.47 3.00
N GLN A 126 -21.15 -10.27 3.72
CA GLN A 126 -21.28 -9.21 4.72
C GLN A 126 -20.22 -9.36 5.82
N ALA A 127 -20.06 -10.56 6.38
CA ALA A 127 -19.06 -10.83 7.42
C ALA A 127 -17.60 -10.61 6.91
N ALA A 128 -17.33 -10.81 5.62
CA ALA A 128 -16.05 -10.51 5.01
C ALA A 128 -15.82 -8.98 4.89
N TRP A 129 -16.83 -8.23 4.45
CA TRP A 129 -16.77 -6.78 4.36
C TRP A 129 -16.66 -6.09 5.72
N GLU A 130 -17.27 -6.64 6.76
CA GLU A 130 -17.12 -6.15 8.15
C GLU A 130 -15.68 -6.28 8.66
N LYS A 131 -14.86 -7.17 8.08
CA LYS A 131 -13.45 -7.34 8.42
C LYS A 131 -12.52 -6.58 7.49
N ALA A 132 -13.03 -6.04 6.38
CA ALA A 132 -12.23 -5.32 5.41
C ALA A 132 -11.47 -4.16 6.05
N GLN A 133 -10.25 -3.94 5.61
CA GLN A 133 -9.38 -2.89 6.14
C GLN A 133 -8.91 -1.94 5.05
N VAL A 134 -9.01 -0.66 5.36
CA VAL A 134 -8.30 0.39 4.63
C VAL A 134 -7.01 0.70 5.35
N LEU A 135 -5.89 0.49 4.67
CA LEU A 135 -4.54 0.62 5.22
C LEU A 135 -3.84 1.82 4.58
N ARG A 136 -3.00 2.49 5.36
CA ARG A 136 -2.18 3.62 4.90
C ARG A 136 -0.75 3.53 5.39
N ARG A 137 0.21 3.84 4.51
CA ARG A 137 1.64 3.95 4.83
C ARG A 137 2.26 5.06 3.99
N GLY A 138 2.51 6.25 4.60
CA GLY A 138 2.98 7.42 3.86
C GLY A 138 2.05 7.75 2.68
N ALA A 139 2.61 7.81 1.47
CA ALA A 139 1.87 8.05 0.24
C ALA A 139 1.15 6.80 -0.35
N TYR A 140 1.05 5.72 0.42
CA TYR A 140 0.36 4.49 -0.01
C TYR A 140 -0.97 4.32 0.68
N ALA A 141 -1.99 3.93 -0.08
CA ALA A 141 -3.29 3.51 0.42
C ALA A 141 -3.64 2.12 -0.14
N ALA A 142 -4.35 1.33 0.64
CA ALA A 142 -4.84 0.04 0.20
C ALA A 142 -6.23 -0.23 0.79
N LEU A 143 -7.06 -0.96 0.05
CA LEU A 143 -8.23 -1.66 0.56
C LEU A 143 -7.97 -3.15 0.41
N ILE A 144 -8.19 -3.89 1.47
CA ILE A 144 -8.17 -5.34 1.48
C ILE A 144 -9.50 -5.81 2.08
N ALA A 145 -10.29 -6.49 1.28
CA ALA A 145 -11.52 -7.15 1.69
C ALA A 145 -11.46 -8.61 1.23
N SER A 146 -11.26 -9.54 2.16
CA SER A 146 -11.15 -10.96 1.86
C SER A 146 -11.86 -11.81 2.91
N GLY A 147 -12.60 -12.83 2.46
CA GLY A 147 -13.29 -13.74 3.37
C GLY A 147 -12.32 -14.63 4.16
N GLU A 148 -11.38 -15.24 3.48
CA GLU A 148 -10.50 -16.27 4.04
C GLU A 148 -9.07 -15.75 4.31
N PHE A 149 -8.57 -14.82 3.48
CA PHE A 149 -7.15 -14.46 3.47
C PHE A 149 -6.85 -13.08 4.09
N GLN A 150 -7.82 -12.45 4.75
CA GLN A 150 -7.74 -11.07 5.26
C GLN A 150 -6.42 -10.78 5.98
N GLU A 151 -6.12 -11.50 7.06
CA GLU A 151 -4.94 -11.25 7.89
C GLU A 151 -3.62 -11.44 7.12
N SER A 152 -3.56 -12.47 6.26
CA SER A 152 -2.37 -12.75 5.46
C SER A 152 -2.08 -11.66 4.43
N LEU A 153 -3.12 -11.11 3.81
CA LEU A 153 -3.00 -10.04 2.81
C LEU A 153 -2.60 -8.71 3.45
N GLU A 154 -3.18 -8.39 4.63
CA GLU A 154 -2.79 -7.22 5.42
C GLU A 154 -1.32 -7.30 5.86
N GLU A 155 -0.88 -8.49 6.30
CA GLU A 155 0.51 -8.72 6.69
C GLU A 155 1.47 -8.50 5.51
N GLN A 156 1.14 -9.01 4.33
CA GLN A 156 1.95 -8.82 3.12
C GLN A 156 2.06 -7.33 2.75
N PHE A 157 0.96 -6.57 2.83
CA PHE A 157 1.01 -5.12 2.63
C PHE A 157 1.93 -4.45 3.65
N ASN A 158 1.77 -4.75 4.94
CA ASN A 158 2.57 -4.14 5.99
C ASN A 158 4.06 -4.49 5.90
N GLN A 159 4.40 -5.72 5.49
CA GLN A 159 5.79 -6.16 5.32
C GLN A 159 6.52 -5.39 4.22
N GLN A 160 5.81 -4.86 3.22
CA GLN A 160 6.38 -4.04 2.15
C GLN A 160 7.03 -2.75 2.68
N PHE A 161 6.61 -2.28 3.87
CA PHE A 161 7.04 -1.02 4.48
C PHE A 161 7.83 -1.20 5.79
N SER A 162 8.35 -2.40 6.05
CA SER A 162 9.07 -2.75 7.29
C SER A 162 10.58 -2.64 7.14
#